data_44b1023d13032249ff66ce0f7674ea17
#
_entry.id   44b1023d13032249ff66ce0f7674ea17
#
_cell.length_a   1.000
_cell.length_b   1.000
_cell.length_c   1.000
_cell.angle_alpha   90.00
_cell.angle_beta   90.00
_cell.angle_gamma   90.00
#
_symmetry.space_group_name_H-M   'P 1'
#
loop_
_entity.id
_entity.type
_entity.pdbx_description
1 polymer ?
#
loop_
_entity_poly.entity_id
_entity_poly.type
_entity_poly.pdbx_seq_one_letter_code
_entity_poly.pdbx_strand_id
1 'polypeptide(L)'
;LPICNDGVIKAIKETSENALAFGAPTKLELEMAQFLCETMPNVEMVRMVNSGTEATMSAIKLARGYTKRDKIIKFAGCYHGHFDGFLVEAGSGVLTEGIPGSLGVPEESVKNTLIGVYNDENQVRELFKNYGKEIAAVIIEPVAGNMGVVKAQEKFIKKLRMYCDRFGALLIFDEVMSGFRVSFTGAQSLFDVKPDLVTYAKIRSEERRVGK
;
A
#
# COMPACT_ATOMS: atom_id res chain seq x y z
N LEU A 1 21.56 -4.32 -1.12
CA LEU A 1 21.85 -4.62 0.30
C LEU A 1 22.25 -6.07 0.42
N PRO A 2 23.35 -6.39 1.15
CA PRO A 2 23.73 -7.77 1.35
C PRO A 2 22.70 -8.49 2.21
N ILE A 3 22.25 -9.67 1.75
CA ILE A 3 21.27 -10.51 2.42
C ILE A 3 21.74 -10.99 3.79
N CYS A 4 23.04 -11.09 3.96
CA CYS A 4 23.70 -11.53 5.18
C CYS A 4 24.61 -10.42 5.72
N ASN A 5 24.02 -9.28 6.11
CA ASN A 5 24.77 -8.24 6.78
C ASN A 5 25.13 -8.70 8.20
N ASP A 6 26.41 -8.69 8.53
CA ASP A 6 26.92 -9.21 9.83
C ASP A 6 26.29 -8.48 11.02
N GLY A 7 26.04 -7.17 10.92
CA GLY A 7 25.39 -6.40 11.96
C GLY A 7 23.93 -6.83 12.18
N VAL A 8 23.21 -7.12 11.11
CA VAL A 8 21.82 -7.62 11.19
C VAL A 8 21.80 -9.03 11.80
N ILE A 9 22.69 -9.92 11.36
CA ILE A 9 22.80 -11.28 11.92
C ILE A 9 23.13 -11.23 13.40
N LYS A 10 24.08 -10.38 13.81
CA LYS A 10 24.44 -10.19 15.21
C LYS A 10 23.24 -9.71 16.03
N ALA A 11 22.53 -8.68 15.58
CA ALA A 11 21.36 -8.14 16.26
C ALA A 11 20.24 -9.19 16.41
N ILE A 12 20.00 -10.04 15.37
CA ILE A 12 19.03 -11.12 15.45
C ILE A 12 19.43 -12.15 16.51
N LYS A 13 20.71 -12.58 16.55
CA LYS A 13 21.21 -13.53 17.55
C LYS A 13 21.04 -12.99 18.97
N GLU A 14 21.46 -11.76 19.21
CA GLU A 14 21.35 -11.12 20.52
C GLU A 14 19.88 -10.96 20.96
N THR A 15 19.00 -10.54 20.03
CA THR A 15 17.57 -10.41 20.32
C THR A 15 16.90 -11.75 20.60
N SER A 16 17.29 -12.80 19.89
CA SER A 16 16.71 -14.15 20.08
C SER A 16 16.95 -14.75 21.45
N GLU A 17 18.00 -14.31 22.16
CA GLU A 17 18.27 -14.72 23.54
C GLU A 17 17.22 -14.23 24.54
N ASN A 18 16.48 -13.16 24.18
CA ASN A 18 15.48 -12.54 25.04
C ASN A 18 14.04 -12.96 24.72
N ALA A 19 13.78 -13.66 23.66
CA ALA A 19 12.54 -14.19 23.09
C ALA A 19 12.22 -13.58 21.70
N LEU A 20 11.40 -14.29 20.93
CA LEU A 20 11.05 -13.92 19.55
C LEU A 20 9.56 -13.55 19.37
N ALA A 21 8.72 -13.84 20.36
CA ALA A 21 7.30 -13.55 20.29
C ALA A 21 6.78 -13.09 21.66
N PHE A 22 5.95 -12.07 21.63
CA PHE A 22 5.40 -11.44 22.82
C PHE A 22 3.90 -11.20 22.64
N GLY A 23 3.13 -11.33 23.71
CA GLY A 23 1.70 -11.00 23.75
C GLY A 23 1.43 -9.50 24.02
N ALA A 24 2.47 -8.66 24.08
CA ALA A 24 2.39 -7.24 24.33
C ALA A 24 3.43 -6.48 23.49
N PRO A 25 3.26 -5.16 23.27
CA PRO A 25 4.26 -4.35 22.57
C PRO A 25 5.63 -4.41 23.23
N THR A 26 6.68 -4.50 22.43
CA THR A 26 8.05 -4.55 22.90
C THR A 26 8.74 -3.20 22.80
N LYS A 27 9.88 -3.04 23.49
CA LYS A 27 10.71 -1.83 23.38
C LYS A 27 11.18 -1.61 21.93
N LEU A 28 11.54 -2.67 21.21
CA LEU A 28 11.98 -2.59 19.81
C LEU A 28 10.87 -2.12 18.87
N GLU A 29 9.61 -2.55 19.11
CA GLU A 29 8.47 -2.05 18.33
C GLU A 29 8.23 -0.56 18.58
N LEU A 30 8.35 -0.11 19.83
CA LEU A 30 8.23 1.30 20.17
C LEU A 30 9.34 2.14 19.51
N GLU A 31 10.60 1.71 19.61
CA GLU A 31 11.74 2.37 18.98
C GLU A 31 11.59 2.45 17.45
N MET A 32 11.12 1.36 16.82
CA MET A 32 10.86 1.35 15.39
C MET A 32 9.70 2.30 15.01
N ALA A 33 8.62 2.32 15.80
CA ALA A 33 7.50 3.22 15.55
C ALA A 33 7.94 4.70 15.67
N GLN A 34 8.73 5.05 16.69
CA GLN A 34 9.31 6.38 16.85
C GLN A 34 10.20 6.74 15.66
N PHE A 35 11.11 5.85 15.27
CA PHE A 35 11.99 6.05 14.12
C PHE A 35 11.20 6.34 12.83
N LEU A 36 10.11 5.58 12.59
CA LEU A 36 9.25 5.80 11.42
C LEU A 36 8.53 7.14 11.49
N CYS A 37 8.00 7.53 12.64
CA CYS A 37 7.34 8.83 12.81
C CYS A 37 8.31 10.01 12.65
N GLU A 38 9.56 9.87 13.10
CA GLU A 38 10.58 10.91 12.98
C GLU A 38 11.15 11.01 11.56
N THR A 39 11.21 9.88 10.85
CA THR A 39 11.89 9.79 9.55
C THR A 39 10.95 10.01 8.37
N MET A 40 9.73 9.46 8.46
CA MET A 40 8.80 9.48 7.34
C MET A 40 7.91 10.71 7.34
N PRO A 41 7.84 11.45 6.21
CA PRO A 41 6.93 12.58 6.11
C PRO A 41 5.48 12.12 6.35
N ASN A 42 4.73 12.88 7.14
CA ASN A 42 3.31 12.67 7.39
C ASN A 42 2.92 11.37 8.11
N VAL A 43 3.86 10.70 8.77
CA VAL A 43 3.58 9.54 9.63
C VAL A 43 3.53 10.01 11.08
N GLU A 44 2.33 10.02 11.66
CA GLU A 44 2.09 10.42 13.06
C GLU A 44 1.88 9.21 13.96
N MET A 45 1.45 8.08 13.37
CA MET A 45 1.12 6.86 14.10
C MET A 45 1.46 5.63 13.26
N VAL A 46 1.97 4.60 13.90
CA VAL A 46 2.40 3.35 13.25
C VAL A 46 1.70 2.15 13.87
N ARG A 47 1.25 1.23 13.03
CA ARG A 47 0.84 -0.11 13.41
C ARG A 47 1.75 -1.13 12.77
N MET A 48 2.39 -1.95 13.59
CA MET A 48 3.18 -3.09 13.12
C MET A 48 2.28 -4.27 12.77
N VAL A 49 2.61 -4.95 11.69
CA VAL A 49 2.00 -6.20 11.21
C VAL A 49 3.08 -7.09 10.62
N ASN A 50 2.77 -8.36 10.31
CA ASN A 50 3.79 -9.34 9.93
C ASN A 50 4.15 -9.32 8.44
N SER A 51 3.31 -8.79 7.56
CA SER A 51 3.53 -8.82 6.11
C SER A 51 2.98 -7.58 5.40
N GLY A 52 3.45 -7.35 4.16
CA GLY A 52 2.90 -6.30 3.30
C GLY A 52 1.41 -6.51 2.99
N THR A 53 0.96 -7.76 2.84
CA THR A 53 -0.46 -8.09 2.67
C THR A 53 -1.28 -7.67 3.88
N GLU A 54 -0.82 -7.95 5.09
CA GLU A 54 -1.50 -7.52 6.31
C GLU A 54 -1.52 -5.99 6.45
N ALA A 55 -0.45 -5.31 6.04
CA ALA A 55 -0.38 -3.86 6.06
C ALA A 55 -1.42 -3.24 5.12
N THR A 56 -1.47 -3.67 3.86
CA THR A 56 -2.43 -3.15 2.87
C THR A 56 -3.87 -3.51 3.20
N MET A 57 -4.12 -4.74 3.65
CA MET A 57 -5.43 -5.18 4.14
C MET A 57 -5.90 -4.34 5.33
N SER A 58 -5.02 -4.06 6.28
CA SER A 58 -5.33 -3.24 7.45
C SER A 58 -5.61 -1.79 7.07
N ALA A 59 -4.85 -1.23 6.12
CA ALA A 59 -5.07 0.11 5.60
C ALA A 59 -6.46 0.24 4.95
N ILE A 60 -6.88 -0.74 4.13
CA ILE A 60 -8.24 -0.74 3.55
C ILE A 60 -9.32 -0.89 4.62
N LYS A 61 -9.13 -1.76 5.60
CA LYS A 61 -10.09 -1.88 6.71
C LYS A 61 -10.24 -0.58 7.49
N LEU A 62 -9.11 0.10 7.76
CA LEU A 62 -9.11 1.39 8.41
C LEU A 62 -9.84 2.45 7.57
N ALA A 63 -9.54 2.52 6.27
CA ALA A 63 -10.18 3.46 5.35
C ALA A 63 -11.70 3.25 5.27
N ARG A 64 -12.16 2.01 5.14
CA ARG A 64 -13.59 1.66 5.17
C ARG A 64 -14.24 2.02 6.50
N GLY A 65 -13.59 1.70 7.61
CA GLY A 65 -14.08 2.03 8.95
C GLY A 65 -14.21 3.54 9.21
N TYR A 66 -13.23 4.31 8.74
CA TYR A 66 -13.22 5.77 8.87
C TYR A 66 -14.26 6.46 7.99
N THR A 67 -14.30 6.10 6.70
CA THR A 67 -15.20 6.75 5.73
C THR A 67 -16.64 6.23 5.78
N LYS A 68 -16.88 5.06 6.39
CA LYS A 68 -18.15 4.32 6.36
C LYS A 68 -18.59 3.97 4.94
N ARG A 69 -17.62 3.64 4.07
CA ARG A 69 -17.83 3.30 2.66
C ARG A 69 -17.11 2.01 2.32
N ASP A 70 -17.53 1.30 1.25
CA ASP A 70 -17.04 -0.03 0.92
C ASP A 70 -16.12 -0.09 -0.29
N LYS A 71 -16.34 0.79 -1.29
CA LYS A 71 -15.60 0.72 -2.55
C LYS A 71 -14.16 1.22 -2.40
N ILE A 72 -13.27 0.58 -3.12
CA ILE A 72 -11.87 1.02 -3.25
C ILE A 72 -11.49 1.10 -4.73
N ILE A 73 -10.56 1.98 -5.06
CA ILE A 73 -9.91 2.00 -6.37
C ILE A 73 -8.50 1.45 -6.21
N LYS A 74 -8.14 0.47 -7.05
CA LYS A 74 -6.75 0.06 -7.30
C LYS A 74 -6.44 0.19 -8.79
N PHE A 75 -5.18 0.03 -9.17
CA PHE A 75 -4.76 0.17 -10.57
C PHE A 75 -4.31 -1.16 -11.17
N ALA A 76 -4.67 -1.38 -12.44
CA ALA A 76 -4.19 -2.53 -13.20
C ALA A 76 -2.66 -2.57 -13.20
N GLY A 77 -2.09 -3.74 -13.02
CA GLY A 77 -0.64 -3.95 -12.91
C GLY A 77 -0.04 -3.70 -11.52
N CYS A 78 -0.72 -2.98 -10.62
CA CYS A 78 -0.29 -2.83 -9.23
C CYS A 78 -0.61 -4.09 -8.41
N TYR A 79 0.30 -4.46 -7.50
CA TYR A 79 0.15 -5.59 -6.60
C TYR A 79 0.18 -5.14 -5.14
N HIS A 80 -0.87 -5.47 -4.41
CA HIS A 80 -1.06 -5.05 -3.01
C HIS A 80 -1.16 -6.23 -2.03
N GLY A 81 -0.56 -7.36 -2.37
CA GLY A 81 -0.67 -8.59 -1.58
C GLY A 81 -1.82 -9.48 -2.02
N HIS A 82 -2.03 -10.58 -1.29
CA HIS A 82 -2.97 -11.64 -1.66
C HIS A 82 -4.29 -11.59 -0.89
N PHE A 83 -4.67 -10.45 -0.35
CA PHE A 83 -6.03 -10.23 0.17
C PHE A 83 -7.03 -10.33 -0.99
N ASP A 84 -8.10 -11.11 -0.84
CA ASP A 84 -9.07 -11.40 -1.91
C ASP A 84 -9.55 -10.15 -2.65
N GLY A 85 -9.86 -9.08 -1.91
CA GLY A 85 -10.29 -7.82 -2.50
C GLY A 85 -9.27 -7.13 -3.42
N PHE A 86 -8.02 -7.60 -3.47
CA PHE A 86 -6.99 -7.10 -4.39
C PHE A 86 -6.70 -8.05 -5.56
N LEU A 87 -7.16 -9.31 -5.47
CA LEU A 87 -7.00 -10.33 -6.51
C LEU A 87 -8.13 -10.20 -7.55
N VAL A 88 -8.10 -9.10 -8.26
CA VAL A 88 -9.15 -8.64 -9.15
C VAL A 88 -8.55 -8.14 -10.45
N GLU A 89 -9.20 -8.48 -11.56
CA GLU A 89 -8.88 -8.01 -12.90
C GLU A 89 -9.95 -7.06 -13.42
N ALA A 90 -9.58 -6.23 -14.40
CA ALA A 90 -10.52 -5.37 -15.10
C ALA A 90 -11.47 -6.22 -15.95
N GLY A 91 -12.78 -6.05 -15.77
CA GLY A 91 -13.77 -6.64 -16.68
C GLY A 91 -13.73 -5.98 -18.06
N SER A 92 -14.55 -6.44 -18.99
CA SER A 92 -14.55 -6.03 -20.40
C SER A 92 -15.21 -4.65 -20.69
N GLY A 93 -15.58 -3.89 -19.69
CA GLY A 93 -16.28 -2.60 -19.83
C GLY A 93 -15.42 -1.39 -19.47
N VAL A 94 -15.84 -0.20 -19.92
CA VAL A 94 -15.12 1.09 -19.69
C VAL A 94 -15.15 1.52 -18.21
N LEU A 95 -16.12 1.02 -17.43
CA LEU A 95 -16.29 1.25 -16.00
C LEU A 95 -16.38 -0.13 -15.34
N THR A 96 -15.24 -0.67 -14.95
CA THR A 96 -15.16 -2.08 -14.60
C THR A 96 -15.32 -2.32 -13.10
N GLU A 97 -16.45 -2.89 -12.74
CA GLU A 97 -16.50 -3.74 -11.56
C GLU A 97 -15.50 -4.88 -11.75
N GLY A 98 -14.68 -5.13 -10.74
CA GLY A 98 -13.63 -6.14 -10.84
C GLY A 98 -14.21 -7.55 -10.92
N ILE A 99 -13.61 -8.36 -11.75
CA ILE A 99 -13.85 -9.81 -11.78
C ILE A 99 -12.70 -10.53 -11.03
N PRO A 100 -12.93 -11.71 -10.42
CA PRO A 100 -11.87 -12.46 -9.78
C PRO A 100 -10.71 -12.74 -10.76
N GLY A 101 -9.50 -12.29 -10.39
CA GLY A 101 -8.27 -12.51 -11.17
C GLY A 101 -7.51 -13.78 -10.76
N SER A 102 -8.08 -14.56 -9.84
CA SER A 102 -7.45 -15.78 -9.33
C SER A 102 -8.51 -16.82 -8.98
N LEU A 103 -8.20 -18.09 -9.28
CA LEU A 103 -9.05 -19.21 -8.87
C LEU A 103 -9.16 -19.25 -7.34
N GLY A 104 -10.36 -19.48 -6.82
CA GLY A 104 -10.65 -19.55 -5.39
C GLY A 104 -11.02 -18.22 -4.75
N VAL A 105 -11.01 -17.10 -5.49
CA VAL A 105 -11.51 -15.80 -5.01
C VAL A 105 -13.00 -15.68 -5.32
N PRO A 106 -13.88 -15.56 -4.31
CA PRO A 106 -15.31 -15.37 -4.55
C PRO A 106 -15.60 -14.01 -5.21
N GLU A 107 -16.59 -13.95 -6.11
CA GLU A 107 -17.04 -12.70 -6.75
C GLU A 107 -17.40 -11.61 -5.71
N GLU A 108 -18.06 -12.01 -4.64
CA GLU A 108 -18.44 -11.12 -3.54
C GLU A 108 -17.24 -10.41 -2.89
N SER A 109 -16.06 -11.03 -2.89
CA SER A 109 -14.83 -10.44 -2.31
C SER A 109 -14.28 -9.29 -3.15
N VAL A 110 -14.57 -9.25 -4.44
CA VAL A 110 -14.01 -8.28 -5.40
C VAL A 110 -15.00 -7.23 -5.88
N LYS A 111 -16.31 -7.41 -5.67
CA LYS A 111 -17.38 -6.50 -6.16
C LYS A 111 -17.22 -5.04 -5.74
N ASN A 112 -16.53 -4.79 -4.63
CA ASN A 112 -16.28 -3.45 -4.11
C ASN A 112 -14.90 -2.90 -4.53
N THR A 113 -14.21 -3.55 -5.46
CA THR A 113 -12.91 -3.09 -5.97
C THR A 113 -13.03 -2.62 -7.40
N LEU A 114 -12.85 -1.32 -7.59
CA LEU A 114 -12.84 -0.67 -8.90
C LEU A 114 -11.41 -0.68 -9.46
N ILE A 115 -11.26 -1.02 -10.73
CA ILE A 115 -9.96 -1.05 -11.40
C ILE A 115 -9.77 0.17 -12.27
N GLY A 116 -8.74 0.95 -11.96
CA GLY A 116 -8.27 2.05 -12.78
C GLY A 116 -7.09 1.66 -13.69
N VAL A 117 -6.91 2.38 -14.77
CA VAL A 117 -5.68 2.31 -15.58
C VAL A 117 -4.64 3.26 -14.98
N TYR A 118 -3.45 2.74 -14.77
CA TYR A 118 -2.35 3.51 -14.18
C TYR A 118 -1.95 4.68 -15.08
N ASN A 119 -1.84 5.88 -14.51
CA ASN A 119 -1.59 7.14 -15.21
C ASN A 119 -2.71 7.63 -16.14
N ASP A 120 -3.92 7.07 -16.09
CA ASP A 120 -5.08 7.57 -16.83
C ASP A 120 -6.00 8.45 -15.96
N GLU A 121 -5.80 9.78 -16.07
CA GLU A 121 -6.61 10.76 -15.33
C GLU A 121 -8.09 10.78 -15.75
N ASN A 122 -8.39 10.46 -17.00
CA ASN A 122 -9.75 10.48 -17.51
C ASN A 122 -10.57 9.37 -16.90
N GLN A 123 -10.00 8.17 -16.83
CA GLN A 123 -10.68 7.03 -16.22
C GLN A 123 -10.92 7.26 -14.73
N VAL A 124 -9.91 7.78 -14.00
CA VAL A 124 -10.09 8.14 -12.58
C VAL A 124 -11.22 9.15 -12.41
N ARG A 125 -11.30 10.15 -13.26
CA ARG A 125 -12.40 11.12 -13.24
C ARG A 125 -13.75 10.46 -13.39
N GLU A 126 -13.92 9.54 -14.34
CA GLU A 126 -15.18 8.81 -14.53
C GLU A 126 -15.51 7.89 -13.35
N LEU A 127 -14.52 7.22 -12.76
CA LEU A 127 -14.73 6.42 -11.54
C LEU A 127 -15.25 7.28 -10.39
N PHE A 128 -14.65 8.44 -10.14
CA PHE A 128 -15.12 9.35 -9.09
C PHE A 128 -16.45 10.00 -9.40
N LYS A 129 -16.75 10.29 -10.66
CA LYS A 129 -18.04 10.82 -11.10
C LYS A 129 -19.18 9.84 -10.81
N ASN A 130 -18.94 8.55 -11.03
CA ASN A 130 -19.98 7.52 -10.88
C ASN A 130 -20.08 6.98 -9.45
N TYR A 131 -18.96 6.83 -8.75
CA TYR A 131 -18.88 6.13 -7.45
C TYR A 131 -18.31 6.98 -6.31
N GLY A 132 -17.99 8.25 -6.53
CA GLY A 132 -17.20 9.05 -5.59
C GLY A 132 -17.73 9.08 -4.15
N LYS A 133 -19.06 9.03 -3.98
CA LYS A 133 -19.69 8.98 -2.65
C LYS A 133 -19.58 7.60 -1.94
N GLU A 134 -19.22 6.55 -2.69
CA GLU A 134 -19.10 5.18 -2.21
C GLU A 134 -17.64 4.77 -2.01
N ILE A 135 -16.68 5.53 -2.59
CA ILE A 135 -15.25 5.23 -2.52
C ILE A 135 -14.72 5.56 -1.13
N ALA A 136 -14.21 4.55 -0.44
CA ALA A 136 -13.50 4.65 0.82
C ALA A 136 -12.05 5.11 0.62
N ALA A 137 -11.37 4.51 -0.37
CA ALA A 137 -9.96 4.79 -0.61
C ALA A 137 -9.53 4.55 -2.07
N VAL A 138 -8.44 5.20 -2.43
CA VAL A 138 -7.62 4.89 -3.59
C VAL A 138 -6.29 4.34 -3.07
N ILE A 139 -5.90 3.13 -3.50
CA ILE A 139 -4.59 2.56 -3.20
C ILE A 139 -3.74 2.52 -4.46
N ILE A 140 -2.49 2.96 -4.36
CA ILE A 140 -1.55 3.04 -5.47
C ILE A 140 -0.12 2.75 -5.02
N GLU A 141 0.64 1.99 -5.81
CA GLU A 141 2.10 1.99 -5.73
C GLU A 141 2.61 3.26 -6.43
N PRO A 142 3.22 4.24 -5.72
CA PRO A 142 3.72 5.46 -6.38
C PRO A 142 4.85 5.18 -7.37
N VAL A 143 5.57 4.07 -7.19
CA VAL A 143 6.45 3.44 -8.18
C VAL A 143 6.06 1.97 -8.25
N ALA A 144 5.36 1.59 -9.30
CA ALA A 144 4.81 0.24 -9.47
C ALA A 144 5.90 -0.76 -9.86
N GLY A 145 6.36 -1.54 -8.87
CA GLY A 145 7.47 -2.48 -9.05
C GLY A 145 7.14 -3.62 -9.98
N ASN A 146 5.97 -4.23 -9.82
CA ASN A 146 5.59 -5.46 -10.53
C ASN A 146 5.25 -5.26 -12.02
N MET A 147 5.00 -4.04 -12.45
CA MET A 147 4.76 -3.73 -13.87
C MET A 147 5.99 -3.16 -14.59
N GLY A 148 7.20 -3.42 -14.07
CA GLY A 148 8.46 -3.01 -14.70
C GLY A 148 9.03 -1.70 -14.15
N VAL A 149 8.78 -1.39 -12.87
CA VAL A 149 9.28 -0.17 -12.20
C VAL A 149 8.73 1.10 -12.86
N VAL A 150 7.42 1.15 -13.03
CA VAL A 150 6.74 2.31 -13.64
C VAL A 150 6.46 3.36 -12.57
N LYS A 151 7.02 4.55 -12.75
CA LYS A 151 6.73 5.69 -11.87
C LYS A 151 5.38 6.32 -12.24
N ALA A 152 4.58 6.67 -11.24
CA ALA A 152 3.41 7.48 -11.45
C ALA A 152 3.79 8.87 -11.98
N GLN A 153 2.98 9.42 -12.88
CA GLN A 153 3.12 10.81 -13.29
C GLN A 153 2.70 11.75 -12.14
N GLU A 154 3.48 12.79 -11.91
CA GLU A 154 3.19 13.75 -10.83
C GLU A 154 1.78 14.35 -10.93
N LYS A 155 1.39 14.72 -12.14
CA LYS A 155 0.06 15.23 -12.45
C LYS A 155 -1.03 14.21 -12.09
N PHE A 156 -0.82 12.93 -12.34
CA PHE A 156 -1.75 11.86 -11.99
C PHE A 156 -1.91 11.74 -10.47
N ILE A 157 -0.82 11.71 -9.71
CA ILE A 157 -0.85 11.67 -8.24
C ILE A 157 -1.56 12.89 -7.67
N LYS A 158 -1.28 14.09 -8.18
CA LYS A 158 -1.97 15.33 -7.78
C LYS A 158 -3.49 15.26 -8.04
N LYS A 159 -3.90 14.64 -9.16
CA LYS A 159 -5.32 14.42 -9.45
C LYS A 159 -5.97 13.41 -8.51
N LEU A 160 -5.28 12.31 -8.17
CA LEU A 160 -5.78 11.38 -7.16
C LEU A 160 -6.03 12.09 -5.82
N ARG A 161 -5.06 12.87 -5.35
CA ARG A 161 -5.21 13.64 -4.11
C ARG A 161 -6.41 14.59 -4.18
N MET A 162 -6.51 15.36 -5.25
CA MET A 162 -7.62 16.30 -5.47
C MET A 162 -9.00 15.59 -5.45
N TYR A 163 -9.12 14.43 -6.09
CA TYR A 163 -10.38 13.69 -6.06
C TYR A 163 -10.65 13.07 -4.67
N CYS A 164 -9.65 12.53 -4.01
CA CYS A 164 -9.80 12.03 -2.65
C CYS A 164 -10.30 13.15 -1.71
N ASP A 165 -9.68 14.33 -1.75
CA ASP A 165 -10.09 15.47 -0.94
C ASP A 165 -11.52 15.90 -1.24
N ARG A 166 -11.85 16.04 -2.54
CA ARG A 166 -13.17 16.48 -2.98
C ARG A 166 -14.31 15.55 -2.55
N PHE A 167 -14.05 14.24 -2.56
CA PHE A 167 -15.07 13.23 -2.27
C PHE A 167 -14.96 12.64 -0.86
N GLY A 168 -13.96 13.04 -0.08
CA GLY A 168 -13.71 12.51 1.27
C GLY A 168 -13.29 11.04 1.28
N ALA A 169 -12.58 10.59 0.24
CA ALA A 169 -11.92 9.29 0.18
C ALA A 169 -10.48 9.42 0.70
N LEU A 170 -9.87 8.31 1.15
CA LEU A 170 -8.48 8.31 1.59
C LEU A 170 -7.54 7.92 0.44
N LEU A 171 -6.38 8.57 0.36
CA LEU A 171 -5.29 8.21 -0.53
C LEU A 171 -4.28 7.35 0.23
N ILE A 172 -4.04 6.14 -0.26
CA ILE A 172 -3.11 5.17 0.31
C ILE A 172 -1.94 4.98 -0.64
N PHE A 173 -0.72 5.27 -0.17
CA PHE A 173 0.49 4.89 -0.89
C PHE A 173 0.97 3.52 -0.41
N ASP A 174 0.98 2.56 -1.32
CA ASP A 174 1.63 1.29 -1.10
C ASP A 174 3.12 1.40 -1.42
N GLU A 175 3.90 1.58 -0.37
CA GLU A 175 5.35 1.67 -0.43
C GLU A 175 6.04 0.37 0.02
N VAL A 176 5.35 -0.74 -0.06
CA VAL A 176 5.92 -2.07 0.23
C VAL A 176 7.15 -2.37 -0.63
N MET A 177 7.17 -1.91 -1.89
CA MET A 177 8.33 -2.03 -2.79
C MET A 177 9.24 -0.80 -2.76
N SER A 178 8.70 0.40 -2.70
CA SER A 178 9.44 1.65 -2.90
C SER A 178 9.99 2.26 -1.61
N GLY A 179 9.37 2.00 -0.47
CA GLY A 179 9.79 2.54 0.82
C GLY A 179 11.24 2.20 1.17
N PHE A 180 12.03 3.18 1.57
CA PHE A 180 13.48 3.09 1.82
C PHE A 180 14.35 2.67 0.62
N ARG A 181 13.73 2.41 -0.54
CA ARG A 181 14.42 1.94 -1.74
C ARG A 181 14.70 3.07 -2.73
N VAL A 182 13.70 3.87 -3.02
CA VAL A 182 13.82 4.99 -3.97
C VAL A 182 14.35 6.26 -3.32
N SER A 183 14.14 6.40 -2.02
CA SER A 183 14.61 7.47 -1.15
C SER A 183 14.56 6.99 0.29
N PHE A 184 15.32 7.61 1.19
CA PHE A 184 15.27 7.33 2.63
C PHE A 184 13.87 7.60 3.21
N THR A 185 13.19 8.59 2.69
CA THR A 185 11.82 8.97 3.09
C THR A 185 10.72 8.36 2.19
N GLY A 186 11.06 7.35 1.40
CA GLY A 186 10.15 6.66 0.49
C GLY A 186 9.78 7.45 -0.76
N ALA A 187 8.90 6.86 -1.58
CA ALA A 187 8.47 7.47 -2.84
C ALA A 187 7.56 8.70 -2.64
N GLN A 188 6.96 8.88 -1.45
CA GLN A 188 6.18 10.09 -1.14
C GLN A 188 7.02 11.37 -1.27
N SER A 189 8.34 11.30 -1.07
CA SER A 189 9.24 12.44 -1.27
C SER A 189 9.47 12.82 -2.74
N LEU A 190 9.08 11.96 -3.68
CA LEU A 190 9.16 12.22 -5.12
C LEU A 190 7.98 13.03 -5.66
N PHE A 191 6.96 13.23 -4.84
CA PHE A 191 5.73 13.91 -5.22
C PHE A 191 5.39 14.96 -4.17
N ASP A 192 4.91 16.12 -4.61
CA ASP A 192 4.36 17.15 -3.73
C ASP A 192 2.91 16.82 -3.35
N VAL A 193 2.71 15.63 -2.76
CA VAL A 193 1.41 15.10 -2.35
C VAL A 193 1.56 14.29 -1.07
N LYS A 194 0.68 14.54 -0.12
CA LYS A 194 0.60 13.80 1.14
C LYS A 194 -0.48 12.73 1.05
N PRO A 195 -0.13 11.43 1.15
CA PRO A 195 -1.12 10.38 1.33
C PRO A 195 -1.69 10.43 2.77
N ASP A 196 -2.90 9.89 2.95
CA ASP A 196 -3.50 9.73 4.26
C ASP A 196 -2.95 8.51 5.01
N LEU A 197 -2.61 7.46 4.26
CA LEU A 197 -2.02 6.22 4.78
C LEU A 197 -0.85 5.77 3.90
N VAL A 198 0.16 5.17 4.52
CA VAL A 198 1.30 4.58 3.82
C VAL A 198 1.57 3.18 4.37
N THR A 199 1.84 2.22 3.50
CA THR A 199 2.23 0.86 3.90
C THR A 199 3.68 0.57 3.53
N TYR A 200 4.43 -0.02 4.44
CA TYR A 200 5.84 -0.39 4.27
C TYR A 200 6.06 -1.88 4.54
N ALA A 201 7.00 -2.49 3.83
CA ALA A 201 7.49 -3.84 4.08
C ALA A 201 8.85 -4.07 3.40
N LYS A 202 9.15 -5.28 2.97
CA LYS A 202 10.34 -5.73 2.22
C LYS A 202 11.65 -5.21 2.82
N ILE A 203 12.21 -4.14 2.30
CA ILE A 203 13.53 -3.63 2.71
C ILE A 203 13.62 -3.34 4.21
N ARG A 204 12.50 -3.11 4.85
CA ARG A 204 12.41 -2.97 6.31
C ARG A 204 12.54 -4.33 7.02
N SER A 205 12.01 -5.39 6.45
CA SER A 205 11.80 -6.66 7.15
C SER A 205 12.14 -7.90 6.36
N GLU A 206 12.36 -7.81 5.07
CA GLU A 206 12.57 -8.95 4.19
C GLU A 206 13.69 -8.68 3.20
N GLU A 207 14.61 -9.62 3.11
CA GLU A 207 15.58 -9.73 2.05
C GLU A 207 15.29 -10.95 1.21
N ARG A 208 15.06 -10.72 -0.06
CA ARG A 208 14.87 -11.79 -1.01
C ARG A 208 16.21 -12.24 -1.55
N ARG A 209 16.56 -13.52 -1.40
CA ARG A 209 17.68 -14.10 -2.14
C ARG A 209 17.43 -13.94 -3.63
N VAL A 210 18.20 -13.11 -4.28
CA VAL A 210 18.33 -13.18 -5.72
C VAL A 210 19.12 -14.46 -5.98
N GLY A 211 18.46 -15.45 -6.55
CA GLY A 211 19.12 -16.69 -6.95
C GLY A 211 20.34 -16.39 -7.81
N LYS A 212 21.34 -17.26 -7.71
CA LYS A 212 22.49 -17.26 -8.61
C LYS A 212 22.03 -17.42 -10.05
#